data_c4fe66ba8b818cdf02093cb8b9d17f6a
#
_entry.id   c4fe66ba8b818cdf02093cb8b9d17f6a
#
_cell.length_a   1.000
_cell.length_b   1.000
_cell.length_c   1.000
_cell.angle_alpha   90.00
_cell.angle_beta   90.00
_cell.angle_gamma   90.00
#
_symmetry.space_group_name_H-M   'P 1'
#
loop_
_entity.id
_entity.type
_entity.pdbx_description
1 polymer ?
#
loop_
_entity_poly.entity_id
_entity_poly.type
_entity_poly.pdbx_seq_one_letter_code
_entity_poly.pdbx_strand_id
1 'polypeptide(L)'
;LDLGSGGGFDCFLARGHVGESGHVIGVDMTPDMIELARKNVVKSGYNNVDFRLGEIEHLPVENESVDVIISNCVINLSLDKEQVFKEAFRVLKREGRLSISDVVATAELPEKVRKDLSMIAGCIAGAEHVENIKLMLHNAGFKDIKMTPKDNSREIIKTWVPGKNVEDFVASYIIEATK
;
A
#
# COMPACT_ATOMS: atom_id res chain seq x y z
N LEU A 1 10.34 2.24 3.60
CA LEU A 1 9.31 1.49 4.33
C LEU A 1 8.31 0.93 3.34
N ASP A 2 7.98 -0.36 3.48
CA ASP A 2 6.96 -1.07 2.71
C ASP A 2 5.79 -1.43 3.62
N LEU A 3 4.58 -0.97 3.27
CA LEU A 3 3.35 -1.26 4.01
C LEU A 3 2.67 -2.50 3.42
N GLY A 4 2.42 -3.51 4.27
CA GLY A 4 1.88 -4.80 3.84
C GLY A 4 2.91 -5.61 3.05
N SER A 5 4.12 -5.75 3.61
CA SER A 5 5.28 -6.30 2.91
C SER A 5 5.18 -7.78 2.54
N GLY A 6 4.21 -8.51 3.11
CA GLY A 6 4.07 -9.94 2.89
C GLY A 6 5.37 -10.71 3.10
N GLY A 7 5.73 -11.57 2.15
CA GLY A 7 7.00 -12.33 2.16
C GLY A 7 8.24 -11.54 1.79
N GLY A 8 8.14 -10.20 1.60
CA GLY A 8 9.26 -9.27 1.43
C GLY A 8 9.65 -8.96 -0.01
N PHE A 9 8.84 -9.29 -1.00
CA PHE A 9 9.20 -9.13 -2.43
C PHE A 9 9.57 -7.68 -2.78
N ASP A 10 8.70 -6.73 -2.46
CA ASP A 10 8.93 -5.32 -2.78
C ASP A 10 10.07 -4.73 -1.93
N CYS A 11 10.27 -5.21 -0.69
CA CYS A 11 11.42 -4.86 0.14
C CYS A 11 12.75 -5.28 -0.49
N PHE A 12 12.83 -6.47 -1.10
CA PHE A 12 14.05 -6.92 -1.77
C PHE A 12 14.33 -6.15 -3.05
N LEU A 13 13.31 -5.75 -3.80
CA LEU A 13 13.45 -4.84 -4.93
C LEU A 13 13.94 -3.46 -4.47
N ALA A 14 13.30 -2.91 -3.43
CA ALA A 14 13.68 -1.62 -2.84
C ALA A 14 15.13 -1.63 -2.34
N ARG A 15 15.59 -2.75 -1.73
CA ARG A 15 16.99 -2.92 -1.29
C ARG A 15 17.99 -2.70 -2.44
N GLY A 16 17.65 -3.20 -3.64
CA GLY A 16 18.47 -2.99 -4.84
C GLY A 16 18.64 -1.52 -5.21
N HIS A 17 17.64 -0.70 -4.91
CA HIS A 17 17.64 0.73 -5.20
C HIS A 17 18.30 1.59 -4.11
N VAL A 18 18.11 1.24 -2.82
CA VAL A 18 18.72 2.01 -1.72
C VAL A 18 20.21 1.69 -1.53
N GLY A 19 20.71 0.60 -2.09
CA GLY A 19 22.09 0.19 -1.99
C GLY A 19 22.48 -0.32 -0.60
N GLU A 20 23.78 -0.47 -0.37
CA GLU A 20 24.31 -1.03 0.88
C GLU A 20 24.23 -0.07 2.08
N SER A 21 24.25 1.23 1.84
CA SER A 21 24.16 2.27 2.87
C SER A 21 22.72 2.62 3.26
N GLY A 22 21.75 2.24 2.43
CA GLY A 22 20.34 2.42 2.73
C GLY A 22 19.79 1.28 3.57
N HIS A 23 18.59 1.48 4.12
CA HIS A 23 17.88 0.49 4.93
C HIS A 23 16.43 0.35 4.46
N VAL A 24 15.92 -0.87 4.47
CA VAL A 24 14.53 -1.17 4.10
C VAL A 24 13.81 -1.80 5.27
N ILE A 25 12.63 -1.30 5.59
CA ILE A 25 11.74 -1.85 6.62
C ILE A 25 10.48 -2.33 5.93
N GLY A 26 10.09 -3.58 6.14
CA GLY A 26 8.79 -4.12 5.78
C GLY A 26 7.90 -4.27 7.02
N VAL A 27 6.65 -3.86 6.93
CA VAL A 27 5.64 -4.07 7.98
C VAL A 27 4.50 -4.91 7.43
N ASP A 28 4.13 -5.96 8.15
CA ASP A 28 2.96 -6.79 7.84
C ASP A 28 2.30 -7.26 9.14
N MET A 29 0.97 -7.39 9.12
CA MET A 29 0.19 -7.80 10.29
C MET A 29 0.13 -9.32 10.46
N THR A 30 0.55 -10.09 9.45
CA THR A 30 0.43 -11.54 9.42
C THR A 30 1.73 -12.20 9.91
N PRO A 31 1.72 -12.90 11.07
CA PRO A 31 2.93 -13.51 11.62
C PRO A 31 3.64 -14.47 10.65
N ASP A 32 2.87 -15.28 9.91
CA ASP A 32 3.42 -16.23 8.95
C ASP A 32 4.15 -15.54 7.79
N MET A 33 3.65 -14.37 7.35
CA MET A 33 4.31 -13.57 6.31
C MET A 33 5.62 -12.97 6.83
N ILE A 34 5.63 -12.45 8.04
CA ILE A 34 6.86 -11.94 8.68
C ILE A 34 7.89 -13.05 8.87
N GLU A 35 7.47 -14.25 9.28
CA GLU A 35 8.38 -15.39 9.41
C GLU A 35 8.97 -15.77 8.02
N LEU A 36 8.14 -15.83 6.99
CA LEU A 36 8.57 -16.09 5.62
C LEU A 36 9.57 -15.02 5.13
N ALA A 37 9.25 -13.74 5.33
CA ALA A 37 10.10 -12.63 4.95
C ALA A 37 11.48 -12.70 5.63
N ARG A 38 11.50 -12.98 6.93
CA ARG A 38 12.76 -13.16 7.69
C ARG A 38 13.58 -14.36 7.21
N LYS A 39 12.94 -15.48 6.86
CA LYS A 39 13.62 -16.64 6.23
C LYS A 39 14.23 -16.24 4.88
N ASN A 40 13.53 -15.42 4.11
CA ASN A 40 14.03 -14.93 2.81
C ASN A 40 15.22 -13.97 2.98
N VAL A 41 15.24 -13.11 4.01
CA VAL A 41 16.43 -12.28 4.36
C VAL A 41 17.65 -13.15 4.61
N VAL A 42 17.50 -14.18 5.45
CA VAL A 42 18.61 -15.08 5.76
C VAL A 42 19.16 -15.75 4.49
N LYS A 43 18.26 -16.19 3.59
CA LYS A 43 18.67 -16.82 2.33
C LYS A 43 19.37 -15.85 1.36
N SER A 44 18.95 -14.58 1.35
CA SER A 44 19.53 -13.56 0.46
C SER A 44 20.86 -13.00 0.97
N GLY A 45 21.17 -13.18 2.25
CA GLY A 45 22.36 -12.62 2.89
C GLY A 45 22.31 -11.10 3.06
N TYR A 46 21.14 -10.47 2.93
CA TYR A 46 20.99 -9.03 3.16
C TYR A 46 21.01 -8.70 4.65
N ASN A 47 21.75 -7.66 5.02
CA ASN A 47 21.89 -7.19 6.40
C ASN A 47 21.21 -5.83 6.65
N ASN A 48 20.61 -5.25 5.61
CA ASN A 48 19.97 -3.94 5.64
C ASN A 48 18.48 -3.99 5.27
N VAL A 49 17.84 -5.13 5.49
CA VAL A 49 16.39 -5.33 5.36
C VAL A 49 15.85 -5.87 6.67
N ASP A 50 14.85 -5.21 7.24
CA ASP A 50 14.21 -5.56 8.52
C ASP A 50 12.71 -5.77 8.31
N PHE A 51 12.13 -6.77 9.00
CA PHE A 51 10.70 -7.05 8.95
C PHE A 51 10.08 -7.00 10.32
N ARG A 52 9.03 -6.19 10.48
CA ARG A 52 8.33 -5.93 11.72
C ARG A 52 6.88 -6.37 11.64
N LEU A 53 6.45 -7.12 12.65
CA LEU A 53 5.05 -7.45 12.83
C LEU A 53 4.31 -6.21 13.33
N GLY A 54 3.25 -5.80 12.63
CA GLY A 54 2.46 -4.64 13.01
C GLY A 54 1.35 -4.34 12.00
N GLU A 55 0.39 -3.55 12.44
CA GLU A 55 -0.71 -3.04 11.61
C GLU A 55 -0.29 -1.74 10.93
N ILE A 56 -0.80 -1.49 9.73
CA ILE A 56 -0.47 -0.26 8.99
C ILE A 56 -1.13 0.99 9.59
N GLU A 57 -2.16 0.80 10.41
CA GLU A 57 -2.81 1.84 11.22
C GLU A 57 -1.99 2.26 12.46
N HIS A 58 -0.99 1.44 12.86
CA HIS A 58 -0.14 1.67 14.05
C HIS A 58 1.28 1.15 13.76
N LEU A 59 2.02 1.89 12.95
CA LEU A 59 3.32 1.47 12.45
C LEU A 59 4.37 1.35 13.57
N PRO A 60 5.05 0.19 13.71
CA PRO A 60 6.15 0.01 14.66
C PRO A 60 7.44 0.68 14.13
N VAL A 61 7.32 1.95 13.77
CA VAL A 61 8.36 2.78 13.15
C VAL A 61 8.41 4.13 13.81
N GLU A 62 9.60 4.66 14.06
CA GLU A 62 9.80 5.95 14.70
C GLU A 62 9.28 7.12 13.87
N ASN A 63 8.94 8.22 14.55
CA ASN A 63 8.54 9.45 13.88
C ASN A 63 9.68 9.97 13.01
N GLU A 64 9.34 10.53 11.84
CA GLU A 64 10.28 11.24 10.97
C GLU A 64 11.59 10.46 10.70
N SER A 65 11.48 9.12 10.53
CA SER A 65 12.64 8.25 10.34
C SER A 65 12.77 7.69 8.91
N VAL A 66 11.72 7.82 8.09
CA VAL A 66 11.63 7.18 6.77
C VAL A 66 11.67 8.23 5.65
N ASP A 67 12.46 7.99 4.61
CA ASP A 67 12.57 8.88 3.44
C ASP A 67 11.48 8.57 2.40
N VAL A 68 11.13 7.31 2.23
CA VAL A 68 10.17 6.83 1.23
C VAL A 68 9.27 5.76 1.83
N ILE A 69 7.97 5.87 1.57
CA ILE A 69 7.00 4.79 1.81
C ILE A 69 6.54 4.25 0.46
N ILE A 70 6.52 2.93 0.35
CA ILE A 70 5.88 2.20 -0.74
C ILE A 70 4.77 1.32 -0.19
N SER A 71 3.78 1.01 -1.01
CA SER A 71 2.72 0.05 -0.69
C SER A 71 2.11 -0.51 -1.97
N ASN A 72 1.73 -1.78 -1.94
CA ASN A 72 1.10 -2.43 -3.08
C ASN A 72 -0.12 -3.25 -2.64
N CYS A 73 -1.32 -2.80 -3.04
CA CYS A 73 -2.61 -3.48 -2.82
C CYS A 73 -2.92 -3.84 -1.35
N VAL A 74 -2.59 -2.99 -0.38
CA VAL A 74 -2.86 -3.26 1.04
C VAL A 74 -3.77 -2.23 1.71
N ILE A 75 -3.75 -0.97 1.24
CA ILE A 75 -4.50 0.12 1.90
C ILE A 75 -6.01 -0.18 1.94
N ASN A 76 -6.52 -0.83 0.90
CA ASN A 76 -7.95 -1.20 0.81
C ASN A 76 -8.39 -2.25 1.82
N LEU A 77 -7.46 -2.99 2.43
CA LEU A 77 -7.76 -3.97 3.49
C LEU A 77 -7.97 -3.30 4.84
N SER A 78 -7.46 -2.08 5.01
CA SER A 78 -7.66 -1.30 6.23
C SER A 78 -9.11 -0.81 6.36
N LEU A 79 -9.64 -0.90 7.59
CA LEU A 79 -10.93 -0.34 7.96
C LEU A 79 -10.84 1.16 8.31
N ASP A 80 -9.64 1.66 8.62
CA ASP A 80 -9.37 3.06 8.96
C ASP A 80 -8.22 3.63 8.11
N LYS A 81 -8.54 3.92 6.85
CA LYS A 81 -7.57 4.48 5.89
C LYS A 81 -7.06 5.86 6.28
N GLU A 82 -7.88 6.66 6.97
CA GLU A 82 -7.43 7.96 7.50
C GLU A 82 -6.30 7.78 8.51
N GLN A 83 -6.41 6.79 9.39
CA GLN A 83 -5.37 6.47 10.35
C GLN A 83 -4.10 5.96 9.67
N VAL A 84 -4.23 5.13 8.62
CA VAL A 84 -3.08 4.69 7.81
C VAL A 84 -2.32 5.89 7.24
N PHE A 85 -3.01 6.87 6.66
CA PHE A 85 -2.34 8.05 6.10
C PHE A 85 -1.74 8.96 7.17
N LYS A 86 -2.36 9.06 8.36
CA LYS A 86 -1.76 9.78 9.51
C LYS A 86 -0.47 9.11 9.97
N GLU A 87 -0.44 7.78 10.07
CA GLU A 87 0.74 7.02 10.43
C GLU A 87 1.85 7.14 9.37
N ALA A 88 1.48 7.01 8.09
CA ALA A 88 2.42 7.25 7.00
C ALA A 88 3.04 8.65 7.07
N PHE A 89 2.23 9.68 7.32
CA PHE A 89 2.71 11.05 7.51
C PHE A 89 3.61 11.17 8.74
N ARG A 90 3.26 10.53 9.86
CA ARG A 90 4.04 10.55 11.10
C ARG A 90 5.46 10.03 10.91
N VAL A 91 5.60 8.87 10.25
CA VAL A 91 6.90 8.19 10.10
C VAL A 91 7.78 8.78 8.99
N LEU A 92 7.19 9.45 8.00
CA LEU A 92 7.96 10.14 6.95
C LEU A 92 8.74 11.31 7.52
N LYS A 93 9.98 11.47 7.09
CA LYS A 93 10.78 12.68 7.28
C LYS A 93 10.15 13.85 6.52
N ARG A 94 10.55 15.06 6.84
CA ARG A 94 10.23 16.25 6.03
C ARG A 94 10.74 16.04 4.60
N GLU A 95 9.95 16.43 3.61
CA GLU A 95 10.20 16.19 2.19
C GLU A 95 10.26 14.71 1.78
N GLY A 96 9.90 13.81 2.72
CA GLY A 96 9.72 12.39 2.43
C GLY A 96 8.51 12.17 1.52
N ARG A 97 8.52 11.07 0.77
CA ARG A 97 7.50 10.78 -0.24
C ARG A 97 6.80 9.46 -0.02
N LEU A 98 5.54 9.44 -0.40
CA LEU A 98 4.68 8.27 -0.44
C LEU A 98 4.48 7.85 -1.90
N SER A 99 4.54 6.55 -2.19
CA SER A 99 4.18 5.99 -3.50
C SER A 99 3.40 4.68 -3.29
N ILE A 100 2.11 4.71 -3.57
CA ILE A 100 1.20 3.59 -3.40
C ILE A 100 0.70 3.13 -4.77
N SER A 101 0.65 1.82 -4.97
CA SER A 101 -0.02 1.16 -6.06
C SER A 101 -1.24 0.43 -5.52
N ASP A 102 -2.45 0.94 -5.78
CA ASP A 102 -3.67 0.31 -5.25
C ASP A 102 -4.87 0.48 -6.20
N VAL A 103 -5.94 -0.22 -5.90
CA VAL A 103 -7.23 -0.11 -6.59
C VAL A 103 -8.02 1.02 -5.94
N VAL A 104 -8.59 1.89 -6.73
CA VAL A 104 -9.48 2.96 -6.27
C VAL A 104 -10.83 2.88 -6.97
N ALA A 105 -11.88 3.32 -6.31
CA ALA A 105 -13.19 3.46 -6.92
C ALA A 105 -13.23 4.73 -7.78
N THR A 106 -13.67 4.56 -9.02
CA THR A 106 -13.88 5.65 -9.99
C THR A 106 -15.36 5.98 -10.17
N ALA A 107 -16.22 5.11 -9.65
CA ALA A 107 -17.66 5.27 -9.57
C ALA A 107 -18.19 4.59 -8.30
N GLU A 108 -19.46 4.82 -7.97
CA GLU A 108 -20.09 4.18 -6.81
C GLU A 108 -20.17 2.66 -6.99
N LEU A 109 -19.57 1.92 -6.05
CA LEU A 109 -19.59 0.46 -6.08
C LEU A 109 -20.99 -0.07 -5.77
N PRO A 110 -21.55 -0.97 -6.61
CA PRO A 110 -22.79 -1.63 -6.31
C PRO A 110 -22.76 -2.37 -4.96
N GLU A 111 -23.87 -2.33 -4.22
CA GLU A 111 -23.95 -2.95 -2.88
C GLU A 111 -23.59 -4.45 -2.88
N LYS A 112 -23.93 -5.16 -3.97
CA LYS A 112 -23.59 -6.57 -4.16
C LYS A 112 -22.08 -6.80 -4.23
N VAL A 113 -21.32 -5.86 -4.80
CA VAL A 113 -19.85 -5.92 -4.88
C VAL A 113 -19.24 -5.64 -3.51
N ARG A 114 -19.75 -4.63 -2.81
CA ARG A 114 -19.27 -4.27 -1.45
C ARG A 114 -19.43 -5.39 -0.43
N LYS A 115 -20.49 -6.21 -0.55
CA LYS A 115 -20.79 -7.31 0.38
C LYS A 115 -20.20 -8.66 -0.02
N ASP A 116 -19.53 -8.75 -1.16
CA ASP A 116 -18.95 -9.99 -1.64
C ASP A 116 -17.55 -10.21 -1.04
N LEU A 117 -17.42 -11.22 -0.16
CA LEU A 117 -16.15 -11.54 0.53
C LEU A 117 -15.00 -11.84 -0.44
N SER A 118 -15.29 -12.40 -1.63
CA SER A 118 -14.28 -12.63 -2.65
C SER A 118 -13.72 -11.32 -3.22
N MET A 119 -14.50 -10.25 -3.22
CA MET A 119 -14.09 -8.90 -3.63
C MET A 119 -13.26 -8.19 -2.57
N ILE A 120 -13.51 -8.48 -1.28
CA ILE A 120 -12.69 -7.95 -0.17
C ILE A 120 -11.27 -8.51 -0.29
N ALA A 121 -11.12 -9.83 -0.46
CA ALA A 121 -9.82 -10.47 -0.65
C ALA A 121 -9.06 -9.95 -1.89
N GLY A 122 -9.78 -9.50 -2.92
CA GLY A 122 -9.21 -8.88 -4.12
C GLY A 122 -9.01 -7.37 -4.04
N CYS A 123 -9.09 -6.76 -2.86
CA CYS A 123 -8.97 -5.30 -2.64
C CYS A 123 -10.03 -4.44 -3.36
N ILE A 124 -11.07 -5.03 -3.94
CA ILE A 124 -12.09 -4.32 -4.72
C ILE A 124 -13.19 -3.77 -3.81
N ALA A 125 -13.71 -4.59 -2.90
CA ALA A 125 -14.81 -4.18 -2.03
C ALA A 125 -14.42 -3.06 -1.05
N GLY A 126 -13.16 -2.99 -0.68
CA GLY A 126 -12.58 -1.94 0.16
C GLY A 126 -12.09 -0.71 -0.61
N ALA A 127 -12.21 -0.70 -1.95
CA ALA A 127 -11.74 0.41 -2.75
C ALA A 127 -12.49 1.70 -2.41
N GLU A 128 -11.75 2.72 -2.00
CA GLU A 128 -12.27 4.04 -1.68
C GLU A 128 -12.28 4.92 -2.92
N HIS A 129 -13.24 5.86 -2.97
CA HIS A 129 -13.33 6.77 -4.10
C HIS A 129 -12.09 7.67 -4.21
N VAL A 130 -11.63 7.90 -5.44
CA VAL A 130 -10.39 8.66 -5.71
C VAL A 130 -10.34 10.02 -5.01
N GLU A 131 -11.47 10.74 -4.96
CA GLU A 131 -11.53 12.06 -4.30
C GLU A 131 -11.48 11.95 -2.77
N ASN A 132 -12.02 10.88 -2.18
CA ASN A 132 -11.92 10.65 -0.74
C ASN A 132 -10.48 10.33 -0.34
N ILE A 133 -9.76 9.53 -1.14
CA ILE A 133 -8.33 9.26 -0.89
C ILE A 133 -7.52 10.55 -0.93
N LYS A 134 -7.76 11.43 -1.92
CA LYS A 134 -7.12 12.75 -1.96
C LYS A 134 -7.41 13.58 -0.71
N LEU A 135 -8.66 13.57 -0.27
CA LEU A 135 -9.08 14.30 0.93
C LEU A 135 -8.40 13.75 2.19
N MET A 136 -8.34 12.41 2.34
CA MET A 136 -7.66 11.77 3.47
C MET A 136 -6.17 12.09 3.51
N LEU A 137 -5.49 12.05 2.36
CA LEU A 137 -4.08 12.43 2.24
C LEU A 137 -3.87 13.90 2.60
N HIS A 138 -4.70 14.80 2.07
CA HIS A 138 -4.64 16.22 2.39
C HIS A 138 -4.87 16.47 3.89
N ASN A 139 -5.86 15.82 4.49
CA ASN A 139 -6.17 15.94 5.92
C ASN A 139 -5.04 15.40 6.82
N ALA A 140 -4.31 14.39 6.35
CA ALA A 140 -3.11 13.89 7.04
C ALA A 140 -1.91 14.87 6.95
N GLY A 141 -1.95 15.84 6.04
CA GLY A 141 -0.92 16.87 5.86
C GLY A 141 -0.06 16.73 4.60
N PHE A 142 -0.33 15.74 3.76
CA PHE A 142 0.40 15.53 2.49
C PHE A 142 0.14 16.65 1.49
N LYS A 143 1.15 16.92 0.66
CA LYS A 143 1.17 17.89 -0.44
C LYS A 143 1.49 17.20 -1.75
N ASP A 144 1.40 17.93 -2.85
CA ASP A 144 1.74 17.47 -4.21
C ASP A 144 1.07 16.14 -4.57
N ILE A 145 -0.17 15.95 -4.10
CA ILE A 145 -0.92 14.70 -4.26
C ILE A 145 -1.23 14.46 -5.74
N LYS A 146 -0.70 13.38 -6.28
CA LYS A 146 -0.88 12.97 -7.65
C LYS A 146 -1.51 11.59 -7.72
N MET A 147 -2.59 11.47 -8.46
CA MET A 147 -3.34 10.23 -8.67
C MET A 147 -3.29 9.89 -10.17
N THR A 148 -2.54 8.87 -10.54
CA THR A 148 -2.34 8.50 -11.95
C THR A 148 -2.92 7.10 -12.20
N PRO A 149 -3.93 6.95 -13.08
CA PRO A 149 -4.42 5.64 -13.45
C PRO A 149 -3.31 4.87 -14.17
N LYS A 150 -3.21 3.57 -13.89
CA LYS A 150 -2.29 2.69 -14.61
C LYS A 150 -2.84 2.35 -15.99
N ASP A 151 -1.96 2.35 -16.99
CA ASP A 151 -2.28 1.82 -18.30
C ASP A 151 -2.71 0.34 -18.19
N ASN A 152 -3.66 -0.08 -19.01
CA ASN A 152 -4.23 -1.43 -19.02
C ASN A 152 -4.94 -1.87 -17.72
N SER A 153 -5.17 -0.95 -16.76
CA SER A 153 -5.87 -1.26 -15.51
C SER A 153 -7.20 -2.00 -15.75
N ARG A 154 -8.01 -1.49 -16.68
CA ARG A 154 -9.31 -2.07 -17.02
C ARG A 154 -9.20 -3.52 -17.49
N GLU A 155 -8.25 -3.81 -18.38
CA GLU A 155 -8.05 -5.17 -18.92
C GLU A 155 -7.59 -6.14 -17.83
N ILE A 156 -6.70 -5.69 -16.96
CA ILE A 156 -6.18 -6.49 -15.84
C ILE A 156 -7.32 -6.80 -14.85
N ILE A 157 -8.06 -5.79 -14.41
CA ILE A 157 -9.15 -5.95 -13.43
C ILE A 157 -10.24 -6.89 -13.97
N LYS A 158 -10.57 -6.80 -15.25
CA LYS A 158 -11.52 -7.70 -15.91
C LYS A 158 -11.15 -9.18 -15.77
N THR A 159 -9.85 -9.50 -15.70
CA THR A 159 -9.39 -10.88 -15.52
C THR A 159 -9.54 -11.40 -14.09
N TRP A 160 -9.60 -10.49 -13.10
CA TRP A 160 -9.69 -10.88 -11.69
C TRP A 160 -11.06 -11.44 -11.33
N VAL A 161 -12.11 -10.88 -11.93
CA VAL A 161 -13.50 -11.26 -11.62
C VAL A 161 -14.33 -11.31 -12.91
N PRO A 162 -14.13 -12.34 -13.73
CA PRO A 162 -14.83 -12.45 -15.00
C PRO A 162 -16.35 -12.41 -14.85
N GLY A 163 -17.01 -11.57 -15.66
CA GLY A 163 -18.47 -11.51 -15.72
C GLY A 163 -19.16 -10.62 -14.67
N LYS A 164 -18.41 -9.96 -13.77
CA LYS A 164 -19.01 -9.04 -12.78
C LYS A 164 -18.88 -7.55 -13.16
N ASN A 165 -18.19 -7.24 -14.27
CA ASN A 165 -17.97 -5.89 -14.80
C ASN A 165 -17.44 -4.88 -13.76
N VAL A 166 -16.63 -5.35 -12.82
CA VAL A 166 -16.06 -4.51 -11.76
C VAL A 166 -15.12 -3.44 -12.29
N GLU A 167 -14.54 -3.68 -13.45
CA GLU A 167 -13.70 -2.76 -14.21
C GLU A 167 -14.41 -1.46 -14.65
N ASP A 168 -15.72 -1.40 -14.49
CA ASP A 168 -16.53 -0.18 -14.75
C ASP A 168 -16.54 0.75 -13.53
N PHE A 169 -16.19 0.26 -12.35
CA PHE A 169 -16.32 0.96 -11.07
C PHE A 169 -14.99 1.19 -10.36
N VAL A 170 -13.95 0.44 -10.72
CA VAL A 170 -12.64 0.56 -10.08
C VAL A 170 -11.52 0.58 -11.11
N ALA A 171 -10.40 1.20 -10.74
CA ALA A 171 -9.18 1.19 -11.55
C ALA A 171 -7.95 1.13 -10.65
N SER A 172 -6.85 0.58 -11.16
CA SER A 172 -5.57 0.59 -10.48
C SER A 172 -4.87 1.94 -10.69
N TYR A 173 -4.39 2.54 -9.61
CA TYR A 173 -3.74 3.83 -9.61
C TYR A 173 -2.34 3.77 -8.99
N ILE A 174 -1.48 4.67 -9.44
CA ILE A 174 -0.32 5.12 -8.69
C ILE A 174 -0.71 6.39 -7.95
N ILE A 175 -0.51 6.38 -6.63
CA ILE A 175 -0.81 7.47 -5.72
C ILE A 175 0.51 7.97 -5.16
N GLU A 176 0.86 9.21 -5.45
CA GLU A 176 2.10 9.84 -5.00
C GLU A 176 1.77 11.08 -4.18
N ALA A 177 2.53 11.31 -3.11
CA ALA A 177 2.41 12.52 -2.29
C ALA A 177 3.71 12.82 -1.55
N THR A 178 3.89 14.06 -1.11
CA THR A 178 5.04 14.53 -0.31
C THR A 178 4.59 15.04 1.06
N LYS A 179 5.45 14.88 2.07
CA LYS A 179 5.24 15.43 3.43
C LYS A 179 5.67 16.88 3.52
#